data_8ecfae8bdbb750da3480de36267a1e8c
#
_entry.id   8ecfae8bdbb750da3480de36267a1e8c
#
_cell.length_a   1.000
_cell.length_b   1.000
_cell.length_c   1.000
_cell.angle_alpha   90.00
_cell.angle_beta   90.00
_cell.angle_gamma   90.00
#
_symmetry.space_group_name_H-M   'P 1'
#
loop_
_entity.id
_entity.type
_entity.pdbx_description
1 polymer ?
#
loop_
_entity_poly.entity_id
_entity_poly.type
_entity_poly.pdbx_seq_one_letter_code
_entity_poly.pdbx_strand_id
1 'polypeptide(L)'
;MSLKSNYLSVISLFFFTVISAQVPNGYYDSAKNLSDENLKFALNQIIDNHTEYTYTSSNTDVWDILKETDKDPNNPDNVILIYSGISVNAAQEYNSANGWTREHIWAKSRGDFGISTGVGTDVHALRPLDNTTNSIRNNRSFNNCNTCEEVTDKWGNITGSKKDANDWSFEPRDEVKGDVARMIFYMAVRYEGLDSYPDLELTEVMLSQSNKEPLHGVLSVLLDWHRNDPVDAWEENRNDIIYNSYQGNRNPFLDFPELAEHLWGARIGENWTGEALGIENLNEVSLRIYPNPASNIISIKGVALDTQVEIYDAIGRKVLSSKINENNTIDVSELKGIYLVNILSQEKRITKILVIK
;
A
#
# COMPACT_ATOMS: atom_id res chain seq x y z
N MET A 1 -17.64 18.02 63.12
CA MET A 1 -16.85 18.81 62.14
C MET A 1 -16.25 17.79 61.16
N SER A 2 -16.91 17.59 60.00
CA SER A 2 -16.53 16.55 59.01
C SER A 2 -15.80 17.25 57.87
N LEU A 3 -14.52 16.91 57.68
CA LEU A 3 -13.74 17.38 56.53
C LEU A 3 -14.12 16.55 55.28
N LYS A 4 -14.73 17.20 54.30
CA LYS A 4 -14.89 16.63 52.98
C LYS A 4 -13.59 16.80 52.22
N SER A 5 -12.94 15.69 51.87
CA SER A 5 -11.78 15.65 50.99
C SER A 5 -12.26 15.69 49.55
N ASN A 6 -11.94 16.75 48.80
CA ASN A 6 -12.17 16.86 47.38
C ASN A 6 -10.98 16.22 46.64
N TYR A 7 -11.21 15.06 45.98
CA TYR A 7 -10.22 14.51 45.07
C TYR A 7 -10.37 15.20 43.72
N LEU A 8 -9.35 15.94 43.32
CA LEU A 8 -9.23 16.50 41.96
C LEU A 8 -8.63 15.43 41.08
N SER A 9 -9.45 14.80 40.24
CA SER A 9 -8.97 13.85 39.21
C SER A 9 -8.37 14.66 38.06
N VAL A 10 -7.05 14.61 37.93
CA VAL A 10 -6.36 15.15 36.75
C VAL A 10 -6.43 14.08 35.65
N ILE A 11 -7.28 14.32 34.67
CA ILE A 11 -7.31 13.52 33.42
C ILE A 11 -6.17 14.02 32.56
N SER A 12 -5.08 13.25 32.49
CA SER A 12 -3.97 13.51 31.58
C SER A 12 -4.40 13.02 30.18
N LEU A 13 -4.70 13.95 29.29
CA LEU A 13 -4.97 13.67 27.88
C LEU A 13 -3.61 13.45 27.18
N PHE A 14 -3.25 12.20 26.94
CA PHE A 14 -2.13 11.88 26.06
C PHE A 14 -2.57 12.12 24.61
N PHE A 15 -2.10 13.20 24.00
CA PHE A 15 -2.13 13.38 22.56
C PHE A 15 -1.05 12.46 21.95
N PHE A 16 -1.47 11.37 21.36
CA PHE A 16 -0.63 10.64 20.41
C PHE A 16 -0.59 11.46 19.13
N THR A 17 0.46 12.23 18.92
CA THR A 17 0.79 12.74 17.58
C THR A 17 1.28 11.55 16.78
N VAL A 18 0.48 11.08 15.84
CA VAL A 18 0.96 10.22 14.75
C VAL A 18 1.90 11.10 13.92
N ILE A 19 3.21 10.93 14.11
CA ILE A 19 4.20 11.51 13.23
C ILE A 19 4.23 10.57 12.01
N SER A 20 3.44 10.88 10.98
CA SER A 20 3.70 10.36 9.65
C SER A 20 5.03 10.95 9.22
N ALA A 21 6.04 10.12 8.99
CA ALA A 21 7.31 10.63 8.48
C ALA A 21 7.07 11.04 7.03
N GLN A 22 7.16 12.33 6.82
CA GLN A 22 6.96 12.95 5.53
C GLN A 22 8.15 12.63 4.62
N VAL A 23 7.90 12.35 3.33
CA VAL A 23 8.94 12.24 2.30
C VAL A 23 9.92 13.41 2.45
N PRO A 24 11.23 13.17 2.51
CA PRO A 24 12.21 14.25 2.67
C PRO A 24 12.06 15.29 1.56
N ASN A 25 12.09 16.58 1.95
CA ASN A 25 11.92 17.66 0.99
C ASN A 25 12.97 17.58 -0.13
N GLY A 26 12.52 17.58 -1.38
CA GLY A 26 13.38 17.50 -2.56
C GLY A 26 13.88 16.10 -2.91
N TYR A 27 13.50 15.06 -2.17
CA TYR A 27 13.98 13.68 -2.41
C TYR A 27 13.73 13.19 -3.85
N TYR A 28 12.60 13.55 -4.44
CA TYR A 28 12.23 13.16 -5.80
C TYR A 28 12.33 14.30 -6.85
N ASP A 29 12.99 15.42 -6.53
CA ASP A 29 13.01 16.60 -7.42
C ASP A 29 13.62 16.33 -8.80
N SER A 30 14.60 15.44 -8.89
CA SER A 30 15.24 15.08 -10.17
C SER A 30 14.34 14.23 -11.09
N ALA A 31 13.28 13.64 -10.58
CA ALA A 31 12.32 12.87 -11.37
C ALA A 31 11.14 13.71 -11.89
N LYS A 32 10.98 14.94 -11.38
CA LYS A 32 9.87 15.82 -11.79
C LYS A 32 9.95 16.22 -13.25
N ASN A 33 8.79 16.31 -13.89
CA ASN A 33 8.59 16.65 -15.31
C ASN A 33 9.27 15.69 -16.28
N LEU A 34 9.53 14.46 -15.86
CA LEU A 34 10.00 13.35 -16.69
C LEU A 34 8.88 12.34 -16.95
N SER A 35 9.01 11.55 -18.01
CA SER A 35 8.13 10.46 -18.39
C SER A 35 8.92 9.24 -18.84
N ASP A 36 8.27 8.10 -18.96
CA ASP A 36 8.78 6.88 -19.56
C ASP A 36 10.16 6.46 -19.00
N GLU A 37 11.07 6.02 -19.84
CA GLU A 37 12.41 5.58 -19.46
C GLU A 37 13.23 6.65 -18.72
N ASN A 38 13.02 7.94 -19.03
CA ASN A 38 13.70 9.03 -18.31
C ASN A 38 13.20 9.12 -16.86
N LEU A 39 11.92 8.91 -16.62
CA LEU A 39 11.33 8.87 -15.29
C LEU A 39 11.83 7.64 -14.53
N LYS A 40 11.81 6.46 -15.16
CA LYS A 40 12.31 5.21 -14.57
C LYS A 40 13.77 5.35 -14.16
N PHE A 41 14.61 5.86 -15.06
CA PHE A 41 16.03 6.11 -14.80
C PHE A 41 16.26 7.11 -13.65
N ALA A 42 15.53 8.23 -13.62
CA ALA A 42 15.66 9.21 -12.55
C ALA A 42 15.26 8.63 -11.18
N LEU A 43 14.18 7.84 -11.12
CA LEU A 43 13.77 7.14 -9.91
C LEU A 43 14.83 6.12 -9.48
N ASN A 44 15.40 5.35 -10.42
CA ASN A 44 16.51 4.44 -10.12
C ASN A 44 17.67 5.21 -9.46
N GLN A 45 18.13 6.32 -10.04
CA GLN A 45 19.24 7.11 -9.50
C GLN A 45 18.96 7.70 -8.10
N ILE A 46 17.68 7.94 -7.76
CA ILE A 46 17.26 8.43 -6.43
C ILE A 46 17.34 7.32 -5.39
N ILE A 47 16.92 6.11 -5.74
CA ILE A 47 16.81 4.98 -4.81
C ILE A 47 18.00 4.02 -4.87
N ASP A 48 18.90 4.25 -5.81
CA ASP A 48 20.18 3.56 -5.90
C ASP A 48 21.09 3.92 -4.70
N ASN A 49 22.27 3.34 -4.64
CA ASN A 49 23.30 3.72 -3.67
C ASN A 49 22.83 3.66 -2.18
N HIS A 50 21.92 2.73 -1.87
CA HIS A 50 21.44 2.48 -0.51
C HIS A 50 22.45 1.67 0.30
N THR A 51 22.33 1.68 1.63
CA THR A 51 23.14 0.83 2.52
C THR A 51 22.70 -0.62 2.37
N GLU A 52 23.63 -1.48 1.96
CA GLU A 52 23.36 -2.90 1.80
C GLU A 52 23.68 -3.68 3.07
N TYR A 53 22.82 -4.60 3.45
CA TYR A 53 22.99 -5.49 4.58
C TYR A 53 23.21 -6.92 4.14
N THR A 54 23.92 -7.70 4.97
CA THR A 54 24.12 -9.13 4.71
C THR A 54 22.85 -9.91 5.01
N TYR A 55 22.67 -11.04 4.33
CA TYR A 55 21.52 -11.91 4.56
C TYR A 55 21.51 -12.47 5.99
N THR A 56 22.65 -12.93 6.50
CA THR A 56 22.84 -13.41 7.87
C THR A 56 24.25 -13.07 8.35
N SER A 57 24.38 -12.44 9.52
CA SER A 57 25.67 -12.10 10.11
C SER A 57 25.58 -12.02 11.65
N SER A 58 26.71 -11.74 12.30
CA SER A 58 26.75 -11.42 13.73
C SER A 58 26.54 -9.93 14.01
N ASN A 59 26.49 -9.08 12.99
CA ASN A 59 26.12 -7.67 13.06
C ASN A 59 24.68 -7.53 12.60
N THR A 60 24.16 -6.32 12.54
CA THR A 60 22.82 -6.03 11.97
C THR A 60 22.71 -6.67 10.60
N ASP A 61 21.70 -7.47 10.40
CA ASP A 61 21.40 -8.18 9.17
C ASP A 61 19.90 -8.13 8.81
N VAL A 62 19.51 -8.84 7.76
CA VAL A 62 18.12 -8.85 7.29
C VAL A 62 17.16 -9.37 8.36
N TRP A 63 17.57 -10.30 9.24
CA TRP A 63 16.69 -10.77 10.32
C TRP A 63 16.34 -9.64 11.27
N ASP A 64 17.34 -8.88 11.71
CA ASP A 64 17.15 -7.78 12.66
C ASP A 64 16.27 -6.69 12.07
N ILE A 65 16.48 -6.37 10.78
CA ILE A 65 15.69 -5.36 10.10
C ILE A 65 14.22 -5.78 10.00
N LEU A 66 13.94 -7.01 9.60
CA LEU A 66 12.58 -7.51 9.46
C LEU A 66 11.84 -7.60 10.82
N LYS A 67 12.55 -7.82 11.93
CA LYS A 67 11.94 -7.73 13.27
C LYS A 67 11.42 -6.33 13.61
N GLU A 68 12.03 -5.29 13.04
CA GLU A 68 11.58 -3.91 13.23
C GLU A 68 10.54 -3.48 12.20
N THR A 69 10.75 -3.81 10.93
CA THR A 69 9.88 -3.37 9.83
C THR A 69 8.56 -4.10 9.78
N ASP A 70 8.53 -5.35 10.24
CA ASP A 70 7.35 -6.23 10.17
C ASP A 70 6.83 -6.62 11.57
N LYS A 71 7.16 -5.80 12.58
CA LYS A 71 6.73 -5.96 13.96
C LYS A 71 5.22 -5.93 14.10
N ASP A 72 4.65 -6.86 14.88
CA ASP A 72 3.23 -6.83 15.21
C ASP A 72 2.90 -5.63 16.13
N PRO A 73 2.03 -4.70 15.72
CA PRO A 73 1.68 -3.54 16.54
C PRO A 73 0.95 -3.91 17.84
N ASN A 74 0.35 -5.11 17.90
CA ASN A 74 -0.36 -5.60 19.08
C ASN A 74 0.52 -6.46 19.99
N ASN A 75 1.65 -6.96 19.49
CA ASN A 75 2.63 -7.74 20.24
C ASN A 75 4.05 -7.47 19.73
N PRO A 76 4.79 -6.54 20.35
CA PRO A 76 6.10 -6.09 19.86
C PRO A 76 7.20 -7.18 19.87
N ASP A 77 6.96 -8.32 20.52
CA ASP A 77 7.87 -9.47 20.49
C ASP A 77 7.64 -10.38 19.26
N ASN A 78 6.68 -10.05 18.41
CA ASN A 78 6.28 -10.82 17.25
C ASN A 78 6.51 -10.06 15.93
N VAL A 79 6.56 -10.83 14.84
CA VAL A 79 6.47 -10.34 13.46
C VAL A 79 5.22 -10.88 12.79
N ILE A 80 4.70 -10.13 11.80
CA ILE A 80 3.55 -10.55 10.99
C ILE A 80 4.05 -11.25 9.72
N LEU A 81 3.55 -12.45 9.44
CA LEU A 81 3.87 -13.20 8.22
C LEU A 81 3.02 -12.69 7.05
N ILE A 82 3.66 -12.30 5.94
CA ILE A 82 2.98 -11.58 4.86
C ILE A 82 1.78 -12.35 4.26
N TYR A 83 1.94 -13.61 3.89
CA TYR A 83 0.87 -14.32 3.16
C TYR A 83 -0.18 -14.97 4.04
N SER A 84 -0.05 -14.94 5.36
CA SER A 84 -1.05 -15.47 6.30
C SER A 84 -1.60 -14.43 7.28
N GLY A 85 -0.91 -13.30 7.47
CA GLY A 85 -1.26 -12.32 8.49
C GLY A 85 -1.04 -12.83 9.93
N ILE A 86 -0.43 -13.98 10.11
CA ILE A 86 -0.23 -14.59 11.43
C ILE A 86 0.93 -13.93 12.14
N SER A 87 0.72 -13.64 13.42
CA SER A 87 1.72 -13.11 14.35
C SER A 87 2.52 -14.25 14.97
N VAL A 88 3.84 -14.21 14.82
CA VAL A 88 4.76 -15.24 15.35
C VAL A 88 5.92 -14.60 16.09
N ASN A 89 6.46 -15.31 17.09
CA ASN A 89 7.56 -14.78 17.90
C ASN A 89 8.78 -14.45 17.04
N ALA A 90 9.22 -13.19 17.08
CA ALA A 90 10.32 -12.66 16.26
C ALA A 90 11.68 -13.32 16.54
N ALA A 91 11.90 -13.79 17.79
CA ALA A 91 13.16 -14.46 18.15
C ALA A 91 13.28 -15.87 17.57
N GLN A 92 12.24 -16.43 16.98
CA GLN A 92 12.26 -17.75 16.36
C GLN A 92 12.66 -17.69 14.89
N GLU A 93 13.79 -17.08 14.59
CA GLU A 93 14.40 -17.10 13.27
C GLU A 93 14.65 -18.56 12.85
N TYR A 94 14.30 -18.87 11.64
CA TYR A 94 14.37 -20.21 11.03
C TYR A 94 14.12 -21.41 11.98
N ASN A 95 14.82 -21.51 13.09
CA ASN A 95 14.69 -22.52 14.16
C ASN A 95 14.49 -23.95 13.59
N SER A 96 15.37 -24.40 12.70
CA SER A 96 15.24 -25.69 11.98
C SER A 96 13.89 -25.82 11.24
N ALA A 97 13.46 -24.78 10.57
CA ALA A 97 12.18 -24.62 9.90
C ALA A 97 10.94 -24.59 10.84
N ASN A 98 11.15 -24.48 12.16
CA ASN A 98 10.06 -24.33 13.13
C ASN A 98 9.67 -22.89 13.37
N GLY A 99 10.55 -21.91 13.12
CA GLY A 99 10.29 -20.50 13.17
C GLY A 99 9.80 -19.93 11.83
N TRP A 100 10.03 -18.64 11.67
CA TRP A 100 9.78 -17.94 10.41
C TRP A 100 11.05 -17.87 9.55
N THR A 101 10.90 -17.53 8.28
CA THR A 101 11.96 -17.32 7.30
C THR A 101 11.77 -16.01 6.55
N ARG A 102 12.65 -15.72 5.61
CA ARG A 102 12.62 -14.52 4.78
C ARG A 102 12.11 -14.88 3.38
N GLU A 103 10.96 -14.34 3.04
CA GLU A 103 10.38 -14.40 1.70
C GLU A 103 11.03 -13.37 0.81
N HIS A 104 11.46 -13.76 -0.37
CA HIS A 104 11.83 -12.87 -1.45
C HIS A 104 10.59 -12.64 -2.32
N ILE A 105 9.96 -11.46 -2.21
CA ILE A 105 8.77 -11.12 -3.01
C ILE A 105 9.12 -11.19 -4.50
N TRP A 106 10.22 -10.59 -4.92
CA TRP A 106 10.83 -10.96 -6.20
C TRP A 106 11.61 -12.28 -6.02
N ALA A 107 11.08 -13.35 -6.60
CA ALA A 107 11.69 -14.67 -6.40
C ALA A 107 13.16 -14.66 -6.80
N LYS A 108 14.06 -14.96 -5.87
CA LYS A 108 15.51 -14.89 -6.05
C LYS A 108 16.08 -15.75 -7.19
N SER A 109 15.33 -16.73 -7.67
CA SER A 109 15.66 -17.52 -8.85
C SER A 109 15.31 -16.83 -10.17
N ARG A 110 14.49 -15.77 -10.13
CA ARG A 110 14.21 -14.90 -11.27
C ARG A 110 15.29 -13.82 -11.33
N GLY A 111 16.29 -14.03 -12.18
CA GLY A 111 17.54 -13.27 -12.21
C GLY A 111 18.71 -13.99 -11.54
N ASP A 112 18.47 -15.17 -10.91
CA ASP A 112 19.47 -16.08 -10.31
C ASP A 112 20.43 -15.41 -9.32
N PHE A 113 19.97 -14.36 -8.61
CA PHE A 113 20.80 -13.56 -7.70
C PHE A 113 20.97 -14.19 -6.30
N GLY A 114 20.14 -15.16 -5.95
CA GLY A 114 20.24 -15.90 -4.68
C GLY A 114 20.02 -15.03 -3.44
N ILE A 115 20.98 -15.07 -2.52
CA ILE A 115 21.02 -14.29 -1.28
C ILE A 115 22.24 -13.36 -1.23
N SER A 116 22.77 -13.00 -2.39
CA SER A 116 23.89 -12.07 -2.48
C SER A 116 23.50 -10.71 -1.90
N THR A 117 24.43 -10.08 -1.21
CA THR A 117 24.26 -8.71 -0.69
C THR A 117 23.89 -7.77 -1.84
N GLY A 118 23.00 -6.83 -1.58
CA GLY A 118 22.34 -6.01 -2.57
C GLY A 118 20.99 -6.61 -2.98
N VAL A 119 20.80 -7.00 -4.22
CA VAL A 119 19.51 -7.45 -4.76
C VAL A 119 18.89 -8.64 -3.98
N GLY A 120 19.72 -9.53 -3.42
CA GLY A 120 19.27 -10.68 -2.62
C GLY A 120 18.99 -10.36 -1.15
N THR A 121 19.26 -9.13 -0.71
CA THR A 121 19.11 -8.71 0.69
C THR A 121 18.37 -7.38 0.85
N ASP A 122 17.83 -6.86 -0.23
CA ASP A 122 17.05 -5.61 -0.22
C ASP A 122 15.78 -5.79 0.60
N VAL A 123 15.70 -5.08 1.73
CA VAL A 123 14.59 -5.26 2.67
C VAL A 123 13.28 -4.64 2.18
N HIS A 124 13.29 -3.79 1.16
CA HIS A 124 12.05 -3.37 0.49
C HIS A 124 11.33 -4.54 -0.18
N ALA A 125 12.04 -5.62 -0.53
CA ALA A 125 11.48 -6.79 -1.20
C ALA A 125 11.55 -8.08 -0.37
N LEU A 126 11.90 -7.99 0.92
CA LEU A 126 11.95 -9.12 1.85
C LEU A 126 10.87 -8.99 2.92
N ARG A 127 10.21 -10.11 3.27
CA ARG A 127 9.16 -10.15 4.29
C ARG A 127 9.26 -11.44 5.14
N PRO A 128 8.81 -11.40 6.40
CA PRO A 128 8.67 -12.62 7.19
C PRO A 128 7.63 -13.57 6.61
N LEU A 129 7.95 -14.88 6.60
CA LEU A 129 7.05 -15.92 6.12
C LEU A 129 7.38 -17.25 6.81
N ASP A 130 6.42 -18.17 6.92
CA ASP A 130 6.71 -19.55 7.32
C ASP A 130 7.31 -20.38 6.17
N ASN A 131 8.11 -21.38 6.52
CA ASN A 131 8.85 -22.16 5.54
C ASN A 131 7.97 -23.02 4.61
N THR A 132 6.79 -23.43 5.07
CA THR A 132 5.85 -24.23 4.26
C THR A 132 5.24 -23.36 3.17
N THR A 133 4.69 -22.20 3.54
CA THR A 133 4.13 -21.25 2.59
C THR A 133 5.18 -20.75 1.62
N ASN A 134 6.43 -20.47 2.10
CA ASN A 134 7.54 -20.07 1.25
C ASN A 134 7.87 -21.16 0.19
N SER A 135 7.90 -22.41 0.61
CA SER A 135 8.14 -23.54 -0.32
C SER A 135 7.01 -23.72 -1.34
N ILE A 136 5.78 -23.48 -0.93
CA ILE A 136 4.60 -23.52 -1.82
C ILE A 136 4.66 -22.36 -2.82
N ARG A 137 4.92 -21.12 -2.35
CA ARG A 137 5.05 -19.96 -3.21
C ARG A 137 6.17 -20.14 -4.22
N ASN A 138 7.33 -20.60 -3.81
CA ASN A 138 8.47 -20.89 -4.68
C ASN A 138 8.80 -19.67 -5.58
N ASN A 139 8.87 -19.86 -6.91
CA ASN A 139 9.04 -18.77 -7.88
C ASN A 139 7.82 -18.59 -8.80
N ARG A 140 6.64 -18.88 -8.28
CA ARG A 140 5.38 -18.68 -9.02
C ARG A 140 5.21 -17.23 -9.39
N SER A 141 4.68 -16.97 -10.58
CA SER A 141 4.27 -15.63 -10.98
C SER A 141 3.08 -15.19 -10.14
N PHE A 142 3.02 -13.91 -9.81
CA PHE A 142 1.84 -13.34 -9.16
C PHE A 142 0.73 -13.16 -10.19
N ASN A 143 -0.43 -13.76 -9.94
CA ASN A 143 -1.59 -13.68 -10.82
C ASN A 143 -2.87 -13.96 -10.04
N ASN A 144 -4.01 -13.46 -10.54
CA ASN A 144 -5.31 -13.91 -10.08
C ASN A 144 -5.52 -15.38 -10.50
N CYS A 145 -6.18 -16.09 -9.67
CA CYS A 145 -6.25 -17.54 -9.74
C CYS A 145 -7.68 -18.02 -9.96
N ASN A 146 -7.96 -18.69 -11.08
CA ASN A 146 -9.29 -19.14 -11.43
C ASN A 146 -9.63 -20.56 -10.92
N THR A 147 -8.62 -21.42 -10.76
CA THR A 147 -8.77 -22.84 -10.35
C THR A 147 -7.79 -23.20 -9.25
N CYS A 148 -7.75 -22.39 -8.21
CA CYS A 148 -6.71 -22.43 -7.20
C CYS A 148 -7.01 -23.36 -6.05
N GLU A 149 -5.92 -23.87 -5.50
CA GLU A 149 -5.88 -24.51 -4.20
C GLU A 149 -5.54 -23.48 -3.11
N GLU A 150 -6.27 -23.53 -2.00
CA GLU A 150 -5.94 -22.78 -0.80
C GLU A 150 -4.55 -23.19 -0.28
N VAL A 151 -3.78 -22.21 0.14
CA VAL A 151 -2.48 -22.45 0.78
C VAL A 151 -2.67 -22.56 2.29
N THR A 152 -2.12 -23.64 2.85
CA THR A 152 -2.11 -23.88 4.30
C THR A 152 -0.67 -23.65 4.81
N ASP A 153 -0.54 -22.89 5.90
CA ASP A 153 0.74 -22.65 6.56
C ASP A 153 1.27 -23.88 7.30
N LYS A 154 2.45 -23.76 7.88
CA LYS A 154 3.08 -24.87 8.63
C LYS A 154 2.29 -25.32 9.89
N TRP A 155 1.41 -24.49 10.42
CA TRP A 155 0.59 -24.81 11.60
C TRP A 155 -0.80 -25.33 11.24
N GLY A 156 -1.11 -25.48 9.96
CA GLY A 156 -2.37 -25.99 9.44
C GLY A 156 -3.47 -24.93 9.28
N ASN A 157 -3.12 -23.64 9.34
CA ASN A 157 -4.09 -22.57 9.12
C ASN A 157 -4.22 -22.27 7.63
N ILE A 158 -5.44 -22.00 7.18
CA ILE A 158 -5.70 -21.46 5.83
C ILE A 158 -5.19 -20.02 5.81
N THR A 159 -4.34 -19.70 4.85
CA THR A 159 -3.65 -18.40 4.78
C THR A 159 -4.47 -17.31 4.07
N GLY A 160 -5.52 -17.69 3.34
CA GLY A 160 -6.22 -16.80 2.39
C GLY A 160 -5.48 -16.63 1.07
N SER A 161 -4.21 -17.05 1.00
CA SER A 161 -3.44 -17.09 -0.25
C SER A 161 -3.71 -18.37 -1.02
N LYS A 162 -3.53 -18.33 -2.35
CA LYS A 162 -3.85 -19.44 -3.25
C LYS A 162 -2.71 -19.73 -4.21
N LYS A 163 -2.66 -20.95 -4.71
CA LYS A 163 -1.73 -21.36 -5.76
C LYS A 163 -2.46 -22.06 -6.89
N ASP A 164 -1.98 -21.91 -8.11
CA ASP A 164 -2.38 -22.77 -9.22
C ASP A 164 -1.19 -23.63 -9.65
N ALA A 165 -1.43 -24.93 -9.80
CA ALA A 165 -0.40 -25.87 -10.22
C ALA A 165 -0.25 -25.89 -11.76
N ASN A 166 -1.31 -25.53 -12.50
CA ASN A 166 -1.35 -25.66 -13.97
C ASN A 166 -0.61 -24.51 -14.66
N ASP A 167 -0.81 -23.28 -14.15
CA ASP A 167 -0.18 -22.09 -14.72
C ASP A 167 1.00 -21.54 -13.89
N TRP A 168 1.36 -22.22 -12.81
CA TRP A 168 2.47 -21.87 -11.93
C TRP A 168 2.34 -20.46 -11.33
N SER A 169 1.10 -20.09 -10.93
CA SER A 169 0.79 -18.81 -10.27
C SER A 169 0.61 -18.91 -8.77
N PHE A 170 0.67 -17.75 -8.13
CA PHE A 170 0.39 -17.54 -6.73
C PHE A 170 -0.44 -16.25 -6.57
N GLU A 171 -1.56 -16.35 -5.89
CA GLU A 171 -2.39 -15.22 -5.51
C GLU A 171 -2.27 -15.01 -3.98
N PRO A 172 -1.67 -13.91 -3.51
CA PRO A 172 -1.63 -13.60 -2.09
C PRO A 172 -3.02 -13.26 -1.56
N ARG A 173 -3.21 -13.32 -0.24
CA ARG A 173 -4.43 -12.84 0.42
C ARG A 173 -4.71 -11.39 0.03
N ASP A 174 -5.99 -11.00 0.05
CA ASP A 174 -6.42 -9.72 -0.52
C ASP A 174 -5.76 -8.50 0.14
N GLU A 175 -5.49 -8.56 1.45
CA GLU A 175 -4.96 -7.46 2.26
C GLU A 175 -3.48 -7.14 2.01
N VAL A 176 -2.79 -7.86 1.12
CA VAL A 176 -1.37 -7.62 0.79
C VAL A 176 -1.09 -7.67 -0.70
N LYS A 177 -2.12 -7.62 -1.52
CA LYS A 177 -1.98 -7.63 -2.98
C LYS A 177 -1.26 -6.37 -3.46
N GLY A 178 -1.65 -5.22 -2.94
CA GLY A 178 -1.02 -3.93 -3.22
C GLY A 178 0.42 -3.86 -2.72
N ASP A 179 0.68 -4.34 -1.47
CA ASP A 179 2.05 -4.45 -0.92
C ASP A 179 2.97 -5.21 -1.88
N VAL A 180 2.52 -6.40 -2.29
CA VAL A 180 3.29 -7.25 -3.21
C VAL A 180 3.56 -6.54 -4.54
N ALA A 181 2.54 -5.88 -5.12
CA ALA A 181 2.70 -5.15 -6.37
C ALA A 181 3.74 -4.02 -6.23
N ARG A 182 3.64 -3.20 -5.18
CA ARG A 182 4.56 -2.08 -4.94
C ARG A 182 6.00 -2.53 -4.64
N MET A 183 6.17 -3.69 -4.01
CA MET A 183 7.49 -4.30 -3.82
C MET A 183 8.09 -4.78 -5.14
N ILE A 184 7.29 -5.39 -6.01
CA ILE A 184 7.73 -5.83 -7.35
C ILE A 184 8.08 -4.62 -8.23
N PHE A 185 7.27 -3.55 -8.20
CA PHE A 185 7.56 -2.31 -8.93
C PHE A 185 8.86 -1.65 -8.46
N TYR A 186 9.08 -1.62 -7.14
CA TYR A 186 10.35 -1.14 -6.58
C TYR A 186 11.54 -1.92 -7.14
N MET A 187 11.49 -3.24 -7.13
CA MET A 187 12.58 -4.07 -7.63
C MET A 187 12.88 -3.82 -9.11
N ALA A 188 11.83 -3.64 -9.94
CA ALA A 188 11.97 -3.36 -11.36
C ALA A 188 12.53 -1.94 -11.66
N VAL A 189 12.46 -1.01 -10.72
CA VAL A 189 13.09 0.31 -10.84
C VAL A 189 14.47 0.35 -10.20
N ARG A 190 14.65 -0.33 -9.05
CA ARG A 190 15.95 -0.31 -8.35
C ARG A 190 17.03 -1.07 -9.10
N TYR A 191 16.70 -2.15 -9.78
CA TYR A 191 17.65 -3.06 -10.40
C TYR A 191 17.51 -3.06 -11.92
N GLU A 192 18.09 -2.02 -12.55
CA GLU A 192 18.08 -1.75 -14.00
C GLU A 192 19.34 -2.29 -14.72
N GLY A 193 20.07 -3.21 -14.12
CA GLY A 193 21.32 -3.73 -14.73
C GLY A 193 22.48 -2.75 -14.79
N LEU A 194 22.38 -1.59 -14.15
CA LEU A 194 23.40 -0.53 -14.24
C LEU A 194 24.57 -0.72 -13.27
N ASP A 195 24.40 -1.48 -12.22
CA ASP A 195 25.31 -1.62 -11.07
C ASP A 195 25.80 -3.07 -10.84
N SER A 196 25.92 -3.86 -11.89
CA SER A 196 26.36 -5.28 -11.86
C SER A 196 25.29 -6.23 -11.30
N TYR A 197 24.12 -5.76 -10.93
CA TYR A 197 22.97 -6.59 -10.60
C TYR A 197 22.20 -6.97 -11.88
N PRO A 198 21.36 -8.01 -11.84
CA PRO A 198 20.50 -8.34 -12.98
C PRO A 198 19.52 -7.20 -13.27
N ASP A 199 19.24 -7.01 -14.53
CA ASP A 199 18.17 -6.12 -15.03
C ASP A 199 16.82 -6.77 -14.77
N LEU A 200 16.10 -6.32 -13.73
CA LEU A 200 14.85 -6.91 -13.29
C LEU A 200 13.66 -6.23 -13.97
N GLU A 201 12.95 -6.97 -14.83
CA GLU A 201 11.87 -6.40 -15.63
C GLU A 201 10.51 -7.07 -15.36
N LEU A 202 9.43 -6.29 -15.58
CA LEU A 202 8.07 -6.78 -15.47
C LEU A 202 7.64 -7.49 -16.77
N THR A 203 6.75 -8.46 -16.66
CA THR A 203 6.25 -9.21 -17.82
C THR A 203 4.75 -9.51 -17.70
N GLU A 204 4.08 -9.62 -18.85
CA GLU A 204 2.72 -10.14 -18.96
C GLU A 204 2.69 -11.67 -19.11
N VAL A 205 3.85 -12.29 -19.26
CA VAL A 205 3.94 -13.72 -19.54
C VAL A 205 4.06 -14.53 -18.25
N MET A 206 3.23 -15.56 -18.12
CA MET A 206 3.36 -16.56 -17.07
C MET A 206 4.63 -17.37 -17.28
N LEU A 207 5.48 -17.41 -16.27
CA LEU A 207 6.78 -18.06 -16.36
C LEU A 207 6.75 -19.45 -15.72
N SER A 208 7.33 -20.45 -16.40
CA SER A 208 7.47 -21.80 -15.85
C SER A 208 8.41 -21.83 -14.63
N GLN A 209 8.33 -22.88 -13.81
CA GLN A 209 9.20 -23.07 -12.65
C GLN A 209 10.71 -23.06 -13.00
N SER A 210 11.07 -23.58 -14.16
CA SER A 210 12.46 -23.68 -14.60
C SER A 210 13.01 -22.40 -15.23
N ASN A 211 12.17 -21.44 -15.54
CA ASN A 211 12.60 -20.16 -16.10
C ASN A 211 13.36 -19.35 -15.03
N LYS A 212 14.54 -18.85 -15.36
CA LYS A 212 15.42 -18.06 -14.48
C LYS A 212 15.69 -16.65 -15.00
N GLU A 213 15.01 -16.26 -16.09
CA GLU A 213 15.13 -14.90 -16.60
C GLU A 213 14.76 -13.88 -15.51
N PRO A 214 15.37 -12.69 -15.53
CA PRO A 214 15.13 -11.66 -14.53
C PRO A 214 13.77 -10.97 -14.75
N LEU A 215 12.72 -11.76 -14.94
CA LEU A 215 11.35 -11.31 -15.22
C LEU A 215 10.41 -11.74 -14.11
N HIS A 216 9.47 -10.88 -13.76
CA HIS A 216 8.40 -11.21 -12.81
C HIS A 216 7.10 -10.48 -13.16
N GLY A 217 6.00 -10.97 -12.66
CA GLY A 217 4.69 -10.34 -12.89
C GLY A 217 3.59 -11.37 -12.67
N VAL A 218 2.41 -11.14 -13.13
CA VAL A 218 1.87 -10.52 -14.37
C VAL A 218 1.61 -9.02 -14.16
N LEU A 219 2.16 -8.18 -15.02
CA LEU A 219 2.13 -6.72 -14.87
C LEU A 219 0.70 -6.15 -14.76
N SER A 220 -0.20 -6.51 -15.69
CA SER A 220 -1.59 -6.03 -15.67
C SER A 220 -2.30 -6.37 -14.36
N VAL A 221 -2.04 -7.58 -13.81
CA VAL A 221 -2.61 -8.01 -12.53
C VAL A 221 -1.99 -7.23 -11.36
N LEU A 222 -0.68 -7.00 -11.37
CA LEU A 222 -0.02 -6.20 -10.34
C LEU A 222 -0.53 -4.75 -10.33
N LEU A 223 -0.79 -4.15 -11.49
CA LEU A 223 -1.41 -2.83 -11.59
C LEU A 223 -2.83 -2.82 -11.01
N ASP A 224 -3.62 -3.84 -11.29
CA ASP A 224 -4.97 -3.97 -10.73
C ASP A 224 -4.94 -4.16 -9.21
N TRP A 225 -4.02 -4.96 -8.69
CA TRP A 225 -3.83 -5.12 -7.25
C TRP A 225 -3.42 -3.80 -6.59
N HIS A 226 -2.47 -3.10 -7.17
CA HIS A 226 -2.01 -1.79 -6.70
C HIS A 226 -3.14 -0.75 -6.62
N ARG A 227 -4.06 -0.73 -7.60
CA ARG A 227 -5.23 0.17 -7.63
C ARG A 227 -6.29 -0.18 -6.59
N ASN A 228 -6.49 -1.48 -6.33
CA ASN A 228 -7.58 -1.98 -5.48
C ASN A 228 -7.17 -2.13 -4.01
N ASP A 229 -5.88 -2.19 -3.73
CA ASP A 229 -5.30 -2.25 -2.39
C ASP A 229 -4.31 -1.07 -2.22
N PRO A 230 -4.83 0.12 -1.87
CA PRO A 230 -4.03 1.33 -1.76
C PRO A 230 -3.06 1.26 -0.57
N VAL A 231 -2.01 2.09 -0.62
CA VAL A 231 -1.01 2.20 0.44
C VAL A 231 -1.67 2.43 1.79
N ASP A 232 -1.25 1.67 2.78
CA ASP A 232 -1.72 1.75 4.15
C ASP A 232 -0.65 2.26 5.13
N ALA A 233 -1.06 2.55 6.36
CA ALA A 233 -0.16 3.05 7.39
C ALA A 233 0.96 2.06 7.80
N TRP A 234 0.76 0.75 7.57
CA TRP A 234 1.79 -0.26 7.79
C TRP A 234 2.92 -0.14 6.78
N GLU A 235 2.59 -0.03 5.51
CA GLU A 235 3.56 0.15 4.43
C GLU A 235 4.31 1.48 4.58
N GLU A 236 3.60 2.58 4.89
CA GLU A 236 4.23 3.88 5.16
C GLU A 236 5.25 3.79 6.31
N ASN A 237 4.86 3.22 7.45
CA ASN A 237 5.75 3.04 8.59
C ASN A 237 6.95 2.15 8.25
N ARG A 238 6.73 1.09 7.46
CA ARG A 238 7.80 0.20 7.00
C ARG A 238 8.80 0.95 6.12
N ASN A 239 8.33 1.73 5.15
CA ASN A 239 9.15 2.57 4.29
C ASN A 239 10.00 3.57 5.10
N ASP A 240 9.39 4.17 6.12
CA ASP A 240 10.04 5.12 7.01
C ASP A 240 11.14 4.48 7.88
N ILE A 241 10.90 3.29 8.42
CA ILE A 241 11.90 2.55 9.19
C ILE A 241 13.09 2.18 8.30
N ILE A 242 12.85 1.68 7.09
CA ILE A 242 13.89 1.31 6.14
C ILE A 242 14.75 2.53 5.79
N TYR A 243 14.10 3.66 5.50
CA TYR A 243 14.78 4.90 5.16
C TYR A 243 15.60 5.47 6.32
N ASN A 244 14.96 5.65 7.48
CA ASN A 244 15.56 6.41 8.59
C ASN A 244 16.60 5.59 9.37
N SER A 245 16.46 4.27 9.43
CA SER A 245 17.24 3.43 10.35
C SER A 245 18.18 2.46 9.64
N TYR A 246 17.95 2.16 8.36
CA TYR A 246 18.66 1.07 7.68
C TYR A 246 19.19 1.47 6.31
N GLN A 247 18.45 1.23 5.23
CA GLN A 247 18.95 1.35 3.86
C GLN A 247 19.17 2.79 3.38
N GLY A 248 18.41 3.75 3.91
CA GLY A 248 18.53 5.16 3.52
C GLY A 248 17.86 5.49 2.19
N ASN A 249 17.14 4.54 1.59
CA ASN A 249 16.31 4.76 0.41
C ASN A 249 14.84 4.46 0.70
N ARG A 250 13.95 4.92 -0.17
CA ARG A 250 12.50 4.79 -0.06
C ARG A 250 11.93 4.02 -1.25
N ASN A 251 10.82 3.34 -1.04
CA ASN A 251 10.04 2.80 -2.15
C ASN A 251 9.16 3.92 -2.75
N PRO A 252 9.41 4.38 -3.99
CA PRO A 252 8.68 5.49 -4.58
C PRO A 252 7.20 5.20 -4.83
N PHE A 253 6.82 3.93 -4.95
CA PHE A 253 5.43 3.52 -5.15
C PHE A 253 4.60 3.51 -3.86
N LEU A 254 5.23 3.71 -2.70
CA LEU A 254 4.58 4.01 -1.43
C LEU A 254 4.42 5.51 -1.24
N ASP A 255 5.42 6.29 -1.61
CA ASP A 255 5.40 7.75 -1.47
C ASP A 255 4.50 8.42 -2.53
N PHE A 256 4.51 7.89 -3.77
CA PHE A 256 3.76 8.38 -4.92
C PHE A 256 3.18 7.22 -5.72
N PRO A 257 2.06 6.62 -5.27
CA PRO A 257 1.47 5.44 -5.90
C PRO A 257 1.17 5.61 -7.40
N GLU A 258 0.83 6.82 -7.83
CA GLU A 258 0.57 7.12 -9.24
C GLU A 258 1.76 6.91 -10.18
N LEU A 259 2.98 6.80 -9.66
CA LEU A 259 4.16 6.50 -10.47
C LEU A 259 4.03 5.17 -11.24
N ALA A 260 3.32 4.19 -10.70
CA ALA A 260 3.04 2.95 -11.40
C ALA A 260 2.24 3.18 -12.69
N GLU A 261 1.32 4.14 -12.68
CA GLU A 261 0.54 4.51 -13.86
C GLU A 261 1.38 5.24 -14.92
N HIS A 262 2.35 6.05 -14.50
CA HIS A 262 3.25 6.74 -15.41
C HIS A 262 4.26 5.82 -16.07
N LEU A 263 4.72 4.77 -15.36
CA LEU A 263 5.70 3.84 -15.90
C LEU A 263 5.08 2.69 -16.71
N TRP A 264 3.93 2.15 -16.26
CA TRP A 264 3.38 0.92 -16.83
C TRP A 264 1.88 0.93 -17.06
N GLY A 265 1.18 1.99 -16.65
CA GLY A 265 -0.29 2.04 -16.66
C GLY A 265 -0.87 3.05 -17.63
N ALA A 266 -1.98 3.67 -17.24
CA ALA A 266 -2.78 4.54 -18.09
C ALA A 266 -2.13 5.90 -18.40
N ARG A 267 -1.02 6.25 -17.73
CA ARG A 267 -0.35 7.56 -17.84
C ARG A 267 1.03 7.49 -18.51
N ILE A 268 1.32 6.39 -19.22
CA ILE A 268 2.54 6.26 -20.04
C ILE A 268 2.64 7.44 -21.00
N GLY A 269 3.81 8.09 -21.09
CA GLY A 269 4.06 9.28 -21.92
C GLY A 269 3.67 10.60 -21.26
N GLU A 270 2.98 10.59 -20.12
CA GLU A 270 2.70 11.82 -19.37
C GLU A 270 3.84 12.14 -18.40
N ASN A 271 4.25 13.41 -18.37
CA ASN A 271 5.26 13.85 -17.40
C ASN A 271 4.70 13.76 -15.96
N TRP A 272 5.47 13.15 -15.07
CA TRP A 272 5.18 13.15 -13.65
C TRP A 272 5.54 14.51 -13.03
N THR A 273 4.60 15.21 -12.40
CA THR A 273 4.82 16.55 -11.86
C THR A 273 5.45 16.57 -10.47
N GLY A 274 5.51 15.41 -9.79
CA GLY A 274 5.94 15.34 -8.39
C GLY A 274 4.89 15.84 -7.40
N GLU A 275 3.74 16.19 -7.89
CA GLU A 275 2.57 16.41 -7.07
C GLU A 275 1.89 15.04 -6.97
N ALA A 276 1.79 14.50 -5.75
CA ALA A 276 0.83 13.43 -5.53
C ALA A 276 -0.44 13.89 -6.25
N LEU A 277 -1.08 13.03 -7.07
CA LEU A 277 -2.41 13.34 -7.55
C LEU A 277 -3.24 13.52 -6.27
N GLY A 278 -3.12 14.78 -5.75
CA GLY A 278 -3.76 15.13 -4.50
C GLY A 278 -5.21 14.68 -4.66
N ILE A 279 -5.57 13.84 -3.82
CA ILE A 279 -6.22 14.38 -2.60
C ILE A 279 -5.25 15.43 -2.07
N GLU A 280 -5.34 16.68 -2.67
CA GLU A 280 -4.85 17.83 -1.94
C GLU A 280 -5.26 17.58 -0.49
N ASN A 281 -4.29 17.67 0.44
CA ASN A 281 -4.57 17.92 1.83
C ASN A 281 -5.54 19.11 1.92
N LEU A 282 -6.74 18.85 1.52
CA LEU A 282 -7.82 19.34 2.32
C LEU A 282 -7.49 18.69 3.67
N ASN A 283 -7.24 19.47 4.67
CA ASN A 283 -7.86 19.18 5.95
C ASN A 283 -9.28 18.72 5.60
N GLU A 284 -9.40 17.44 5.19
CA GLU A 284 -10.69 16.81 4.99
C GLU A 284 -11.27 16.70 6.39
N VAL A 285 -11.91 17.77 6.77
CA VAL A 285 -13.16 17.61 7.44
C VAL A 285 -13.94 16.74 6.49
N SER A 286 -13.88 15.42 6.72
CA SER A 286 -14.29 14.39 5.77
C SER A 286 -15.71 14.69 5.31
N LEU A 287 -15.88 15.16 4.07
CA LEU A 287 -17.19 15.51 3.54
C LEU A 287 -18.08 14.26 3.57
N ARG A 288 -19.05 14.27 4.47
CA ARG A 288 -19.98 13.16 4.68
C ARG A 288 -21.40 13.64 4.49
N ILE A 289 -22.15 12.88 3.70
CA ILE A 289 -23.59 13.03 3.56
C ILE A 289 -24.24 11.90 4.36
N TYR A 290 -25.07 12.24 5.33
CA TYR A 290 -25.78 11.25 6.15
C TYR A 290 -27.15 11.77 6.61
N PRO A 291 -28.11 10.86 6.87
CA PRO A 291 -28.04 9.45 6.56
C PRO A 291 -28.01 9.19 5.04
N ASN A 292 -27.42 8.11 4.62
CA ASN A 292 -27.49 7.59 3.26
C ASN A 292 -27.62 6.06 3.34
N PRO A 293 -28.78 5.48 3.05
CA PRO A 293 -30.00 6.08 2.51
C PRO A 293 -30.73 7.07 3.45
N ALA A 294 -31.26 8.15 2.86
CA ALA A 294 -32.04 9.18 3.53
C ALA A 294 -33.57 8.98 3.36
N SER A 295 -34.37 9.71 4.13
CA SER A 295 -35.82 9.79 3.97
C SER A 295 -36.29 11.24 3.74
N ASN A 296 -36.02 12.13 4.69
CA ASN A 296 -36.52 13.50 4.63
C ASN A 296 -35.43 14.56 4.62
N ILE A 297 -34.37 14.35 5.39
CA ILE A 297 -33.31 15.34 5.59
C ILE A 297 -31.96 14.63 5.45
N ILE A 298 -31.01 15.29 4.80
CA ILE A 298 -29.61 14.94 4.80
C ILE A 298 -28.81 16.00 5.55
N SER A 299 -27.76 15.56 6.23
CA SER A 299 -26.74 16.43 6.80
C SER A 299 -25.45 16.31 5.98
N ILE A 300 -24.77 17.42 5.75
CA ILE A 300 -23.51 17.46 5.03
C ILE A 300 -22.45 18.02 5.98
N LYS A 301 -21.52 17.17 6.44
CA LYS A 301 -20.37 17.61 7.24
C LYS A 301 -19.16 17.87 6.35
N GLY A 302 -18.28 18.76 6.82
CA GLY A 302 -17.04 19.04 6.12
C GLY A 302 -17.15 20.10 5.01
N VAL A 303 -18.15 20.97 5.09
CA VAL A 303 -18.35 22.09 4.17
C VAL A 303 -18.46 23.38 4.94
N ALA A 304 -18.07 24.49 4.30
CA ALA A 304 -18.28 25.82 4.85
C ALA A 304 -19.76 26.24 4.75
N LEU A 305 -20.18 27.15 5.59
CA LEU A 305 -21.48 27.83 5.44
C LEU A 305 -21.58 28.48 4.05
N ASP A 306 -22.77 28.55 3.53
CA ASP A 306 -23.06 29.08 2.19
C ASP A 306 -22.54 28.27 1.00
N THR A 307 -21.92 27.08 1.25
CA THR A 307 -21.54 26.17 0.17
C THR A 307 -22.76 25.77 -0.65
N GLN A 308 -22.64 25.90 -1.98
CA GLN A 308 -23.73 25.56 -2.91
C GLN A 308 -23.77 24.02 -3.08
N VAL A 309 -25.00 23.49 -2.94
CA VAL A 309 -25.28 22.05 -3.16
C VAL A 309 -26.34 21.91 -4.24
N GLU A 310 -26.10 21.07 -5.21
CA GLU A 310 -27.01 20.76 -6.31
C GLU A 310 -27.25 19.25 -6.37
N ILE A 311 -28.51 18.85 -6.50
CA ILE A 311 -28.88 17.42 -6.60
C ILE A 311 -29.43 17.18 -8.02
N TYR A 312 -28.93 16.09 -8.64
CA TYR A 312 -29.28 15.69 -10.00
C TYR A 312 -29.86 14.28 -10.00
N ASP A 313 -30.87 14.06 -10.84
CA ASP A 313 -31.40 12.72 -11.09
C ASP A 313 -30.47 11.90 -12.02
N ALA A 314 -30.80 10.62 -12.25
CA ALA A 314 -30.00 9.68 -13.03
C ALA A 314 -29.83 10.08 -14.52
N ILE A 315 -30.65 11.01 -15.03
CA ILE A 315 -30.54 11.52 -16.40
C ILE A 315 -29.85 12.89 -16.45
N GLY A 316 -29.30 13.36 -15.33
CA GLY A 316 -28.53 14.61 -15.24
C GLY A 316 -29.39 15.88 -15.11
N ARG A 317 -30.69 15.75 -14.85
CA ARG A 317 -31.56 16.92 -14.62
C ARG A 317 -31.40 17.38 -13.17
N LYS A 318 -31.15 18.68 -12.96
CA LYS A 318 -31.08 19.28 -11.63
C LYS A 318 -32.45 19.32 -10.99
N VAL A 319 -32.62 18.62 -9.87
CA VAL A 319 -33.90 18.51 -9.14
C VAL A 319 -33.94 19.35 -7.86
N LEU A 320 -32.78 19.71 -7.31
CA LEU A 320 -32.67 20.58 -6.13
C LEU A 320 -31.40 21.41 -6.20
N SER A 321 -31.50 22.66 -5.70
CA SER A 321 -30.34 23.53 -5.51
C SER A 321 -30.53 24.30 -4.20
N SER A 322 -29.56 24.19 -3.30
CA SER A 322 -29.61 24.79 -1.96
C SER A 322 -28.23 25.25 -1.52
N LYS A 323 -28.18 26.14 -0.54
CA LYS A 323 -26.97 26.47 0.19
C LYS A 323 -26.96 25.82 1.56
N ILE A 324 -25.78 25.45 2.04
CA ILE A 324 -25.62 24.91 3.38
C ILE A 324 -25.95 25.98 4.41
N ASN A 325 -26.88 25.65 5.30
CA ASN A 325 -27.30 26.48 6.42
C ASN A 325 -26.51 26.19 7.70
N GLU A 326 -26.74 26.94 8.77
CA GLU A 326 -26.09 26.79 10.08
C GLU A 326 -26.24 25.37 10.69
N ASN A 327 -27.28 24.62 10.32
CA ASN A 327 -27.52 23.26 10.78
C ASN A 327 -26.88 22.21 9.88
N ASN A 328 -26.22 22.59 8.80
CA ASN A 328 -25.63 21.73 7.79
C ASN A 328 -26.62 20.71 7.18
N THR A 329 -27.89 21.06 7.03
CA THR A 329 -28.96 20.17 6.58
C THR A 329 -29.61 20.63 5.30
N ILE A 330 -30.13 19.70 4.52
CA ILE A 330 -30.91 19.90 3.31
C ILE A 330 -32.16 19.01 3.39
N ASP A 331 -33.34 19.60 3.13
CA ASP A 331 -34.60 18.86 3.00
C ASP A 331 -34.63 18.16 1.63
N VAL A 332 -34.86 16.85 1.64
CA VAL A 332 -34.98 15.98 0.47
C VAL A 332 -36.24 15.15 0.49
N SER A 333 -37.24 15.54 1.30
CA SER A 333 -38.49 14.80 1.52
C SER A 333 -39.34 14.59 0.27
N GLU A 334 -39.20 15.48 -0.71
CA GLU A 334 -39.91 15.40 -2.00
C GLU A 334 -39.22 14.50 -3.04
N LEU A 335 -38.03 13.93 -2.70
CA LEU A 335 -37.24 13.12 -3.61
C LEU A 335 -37.35 11.64 -3.24
N LYS A 336 -37.32 10.75 -4.26
CA LYS A 336 -37.24 9.30 -4.07
C LYS A 336 -36.38 8.67 -5.18
N GLY A 337 -35.46 7.81 -4.80
CA GLY A 337 -34.58 7.10 -5.75
C GLY A 337 -33.11 7.40 -5.55
N ILE A 338 -32.33 7.32 -6.63
CA ILE A 338 -30.87 7.51 -6.63
C ILE A 338 -30.55 8.84 -7.30
N TYR A 339 -29.71 9.63 -6.66
CA TYR A 339 -29.35 10.98 -7.07
C TYR A 339 -27.82 11.18 -6.99
N LEU A 340 -27.33 12.14 -7.77
CA LEU A 340 -25.97 12.68 -7.68
C LEU A 340 -26.03 14.03 -6.95
N VAL A 341 -25.28 14.16 -5.87
CA VAL A 341 -25.15 15.40 -5.10
C VAL A 341 -23.83 16.05 -5.45
N ASN A 342 -23.89 17.22 -6.08
CA ASN A 342 -22.74 18.06 -6.37
C ASN A 342 -22.61 19.14 -5.31
N ILE A 343 -21.46 19.24 -4.69
CA ILE A 343 -21.11 20.23 -3.70
C ILE A 343 -20.05 21.15 -4.32
N LEU A 344 -20.37 22.43 -4.41
CA LEU A 344 -19.55 23.44 -5.07
C LEU A 344 -18.85 24.28 -4.00
N SER A 345 -17.57 24.01 -3.74
CA SER A 345 -16.75 24.76 -2.78
C SER A 345 -15.65 25.52 -3.51
N GLN A 346 -15.65 26.82 -3.39
CA GLN A 346 -14.73 27.84 -3.95
C GLN A 346 -14.23 27.59 -5.39
N GLU A 347 -13.49 26.53 -5.68
CA GLU A 347 -13.03 26.19 -7.04
C GLU A 347 -13.23 24.71 -7.37
N LYS A 348 -13.84 23.90 -6.49
CA LYS A 348 -13.99 22.46 -6.66
C LYS A 348 -15.44 22.02 -6.64
N ARG A 349 -15.70 21.00 -7.47
CA ARG A 349 -16.97 20.26 -7.48
C ARG A 349 -16.72 18.85 -6.95
N ILE A 350 -17.40 18.50 -5.85
CA ILE A 350 -17.37 17.14 -5.30
C ILE A 350 -18.73 16.49 -5.57
N THR A 351 -18.72 15.29 -6.15
CA THR A 351 -19.93 14.53 -6.46
C THR A 351 -20.02 13.30 -5.57
N LYS A 352 -21.18 13.08 -4.94
CA LYS A 352 -21.49 11.91 -4.12
C LYS A 352 -22.83 11.30 -4.54
N ILE A 353 -22.99 9.99 -4.37
CA ILE A 353 -24.25 9.29 -4.60
C ILE A 353 -25.12 9.39 -3.33
N LEU A 354 -26.40 9.72 -3.51
CA LEU A 354 -27.41 9.78 -2.47
C LEU A 354 -28.58 8.85 -2.83
N VAL A 355 -28.96 8.01 -1.91
CA VAL A 355 -30.15 7.15 -2.01
C VAL A 355 -31.23 7.71 -1.08
N ILE A 356 -32.45 7.94 -1.61
CA ILE A 356 -33.60 8.44 -0.84
C ILE A 356 -34.72 7.40 -0.91
N LYS A 357 -35.24 6.99 0.25
CA LYS A 357 -36.27 5.95 0.40
C LYS A 357 -37.68 6.47 0.21
#